data_0e2c28590b7293f33bf43833ea17af2c
#
_entry.id   0e2c28590b7293f33bf43833ea17af2c
#
_cell.length_a   1.000
_cell.length_b   1.000
_cell.length_c   1.000
_cell.angle_alpha   90.00
_cell.angle_beta   90.00
_cell.angle_gamma   90.00
#
_symmetry.space_group_name_H-M   'P 1'
#
loop_
_entity.id
_entity.type
_entity.pdbx_description
1 polymer ?
#
loop_
_entity_poly.entity_id
_entity_poly.type
_entity_poly.pdbx_seq_one_letter_code
_entity_poly.pdbx_strand_id
1 'polypeptide(L)'
;MRFDLQVIASWIEPGSRVLDLGCGNGDLLEYLKKHKQVIGTGIEFSEEKAARCIERGLTVLQGDFRQEVRDYPEGRFDVVVLSQTLQQISDPKELLIDLLWIGKRVIVSFPNFAHWSARLQILFTGMAPITDQLPYEWYNTPNIRVISIKDFKRFLRLFGVRTVREMAINTHHHDYKGTIVRSFKNLRATYGIMMLERVT
;
A
#
# COMPACT_ATOMS: atom_id res chain seq x y z
N MET A 1 4.07 2.31 -15.05
CA MET A 1 3.57 2.29 -13.64
C MET A 1 3.03 0.90 -13.34
N ARG A 2 3.41 0.31 -12.21
CA ARG A 2 2.99 -1.02 -11.74
C ARG A 2 1.47 -1.17 -11.73
N PHE A 3 0.97 -2.41 -11.92
CA PHE A 3 -0.46 -2.67 -12.04
C PHE A 3 -1.25 -2.32 -10.76
N ASP A 4 -0.70 -2.59 -9.57
CA ASP A 4 -1.31 -2.20 -8.30
C ASP A 4 -1.50 -0.68 -8.19
N LEU A 5 -0.51 0.11 -8.62
CA LEU A 5 -0.60 1.57 -8.64
C LEU A 5 -1.62 2.08 -9.67
N GLN A 6 -1.82 1.37 -10.81
CA GLN A 6 -2.89 1.70 -11.76
C GLN A 6 -4.27 1.51 -11.13
N VAL A 7 -4.45 0.44 -10.36
CA VAL A 7 -5.70 0.20 -9.61
C VAL A 7 -5.91 1.30 -8.57
N ILE A 8 -4.88 1.62 -7.77
CA ILE A 8 -4.94 2.70 -6.77
C ILE A 8 -5.29 4.03 -7.44
N ALA A 9 -4.59 4.38 -8.52
CA ALA A 9 -4.84 5.61 -9.26
C ALA A 9 -6.28 5.69 -9.80
N SER A 10 -6.87 4.55 -10.20
CA SER A 10 -8.26 4.51 -10.70
C SER A 10 -9.31 4.89 -9.64
N TRP A 11 -8.97 4.78 -8.35
CA TRP A 11 -9.87 5.10 -7.24
C TRP A 11 -9.75 6.54 -6.74
N ILE A 12 -8.72 7.27 -7.17
CA ILE A 12 -8.46 8.65 -6.75
C ILE A 12 -9.15 9.61 -7.70
N GLU A 13 -9.96 10.51 -7.17
CA GLU A 13 -10.70 11.49 -7.95
C GLU A 13 -9.78 12.62 -8.46
N PRO A 14 -10.05 13.20 -9.62
CA PRO A 14 -9.31 14.36 -10.12
C PRO A 14 -9.34 15.54 -9.13
N GLY A 15 -8.23 16.29 -9.05
CA GLY A 15 -8.10 17.46 -8.19
C GLY A 15 -7.95 17.14 -6.69
N SER A 16 -7.93 15.87 -6.29
CA SER A 16 -7.77 15.46 -4.88
C SER A 16 -6.42 15.90 -4.30
N ARG A 17 -6.39 16.11 -2.98
CA ARG A 17 -5.14 16.23 -2.20
C ARG A 17 -4.71 14.83 -1.76
N VAL A 18 -3.57 14.37 -2.23
CA VAL A 18 -3.08 13.01 -2.00
C VAL A 18 -1.75 13.02 -1.24
N LEU A 19 -1.65 12.19 -0.21
CA LEU A 19 -0.39 11.87 0.46
C LEU A 19 0.01 10.42 0.10
N ASP A 20 1.21 10.22 -0.44
CA ASP A 20 1.76 8.91 -0.79
C ASP A 20 2.94 8.58 0.14
N LEU A 21 2.75 7.58 1.01
CA LEU A 21 3.70 7.18 2.05
C LEU A 21 4.61 6.06 1.55
N GLY A 22 5.92 6.31 1.53
CA GLY A 22 6.88 5.46 0.87
C GLY A 22 6.71 5.54 -0.65
N CYS A 23 6.67 6.76 -1.19
CA CYS A 23 6.31 7.01 -2.60
C CYS A 23 7.35 6.47 -3.60
N GLY A 24 8.50 5.97 -3.15
CA GLY A 24 9.55 5.42 -3.97
C GLY A 24 10.05 6.44 -5.01
N ASN A 25 10.05 6.06 -6.28
CA ASN A 25 10.45 6.96 -7.38
C ASN A 25 9.34 7.95 -7.81
N GLY A 26 8.19 7.99 -7.11
CA GLY A 26 7.10 8.94 -7.37
C GLY A 26 6.20 8.58 -8.55
N ASP A 27 6.19 7.34 -9.01
CA ASP A 27 5.43 6.94 -10.22
C ASP A 27 3.93 7.17 -10.10
N LEU A 28 3.35 6.92 -8.92
CA LEU A 28 1.94 7.20 -8.65
C LEU A 28 1.67 8.70 -8.68
N LEU A 29 2.47 9.48 -7.97
CA LEU A 29 2.31 10.94 -7.88
C LEU A 29 2.46 11.62 -9.24
N GLU A 30 3.44 11.20 -10.04
CA GLU A 30 3.62 11.74 -11.39
C GLU A 30 2.41 11.43 -12.29
N TYR A 31 1.93 10.19 -12.26
CA TYR A 31 0.74 9.80 -13.02
C TYR A 31 -0.49 10.62 -12.61
N LEU A 32 -0.74 10.74 -11.31
CA LEU A 32 -1.87 11.49 -10.76
C LEU A 32 -1.77 12.99 -11.09
N LYS A 33 -0.58 13.58 -11.01
CA LYS A 33 -0.33 14.98 -11.39
C LYS A 33 -0.65 15.21 -12.87
N LYS A 34 -0.13 14.35 -13.76
CA LYS A 34 -0.28 14.48 -15.22
C LYS A 34 -1.71 14.23 -15.71
N HIS A 35 -2.39 13.23 -15.17
CA HIS A 35 -3.65 12.74 -15.72
C HIS A 35 -4.89 13.11 -14.91
N LYS A 36 -4.71 13.53 -13.65
CA LYS A 36 -5.82 13.85 -12.75
C LYS A 36 -5.70 15.20 -12.04
N GLN A 37 -4.66 15.98 -12.32
CA GLN A 37 -4.41 17.28 -11.69
C GLN A 37 -4.43 17.22 -10.15
N VAL A 38 -3.98 16.11 -9.60
CA VAL A 38 -3.93 15.87 -8.16
C VAL A 38 -2.85 16.76 -7.52
N ILE A 39 -3.16 17.32 -6.35
CA ILE A 39 -2.18 18.00 -5.48
C ILE A 39 -1.54 16.92 -4.62
N GLY A 40 -0.44 16.33 -5.11
CA GLY A 40 0.24 15.22 -4.47
C GLY A 40 1.42 15.65 -3.62
N THR A 41 1.54 15.04 -2.45
CA THR A 41 2.73 15.10 -1.58
C THR A 41 3.21 13.68 -1.35
N GLY A 42 4.51 13.43 -1.44
CA GLY A 42 5.13 12.15 -1.09
C GLY A 42 5.95 12.27 0.18
N ILE A 43 6.10 11.16 0.91
CA ILE A 43 7.12 11.00 1.93
C ILE A 43 7.95 9.76 1.57
N GLU A 44 9.27 9.91 1.48
CA GLU A 44 10.19 8.83 1.13
C GLU A 44 11.41 8.83 2.05
N PHE A 45 11.75 7.66 2.58
CA PHE A 45 12.88 7.52 3.51
C PHE A 45 14.24 7.59 2.79
N SER A 46 14.32 7.01 1.58
CA SER A 46 15.55 7.01 0.79
C SER A 46 15.80 8.39 0.18
N GLU A 47 16.91 9.01 0.57
CA GLU A 47 17.37 10.29 0.02
C GLU A 47 17.50 10.26 -1.51
N GLU A 48 18.09 9.19 -2.06
CA GLU A 48 18.26 9.01 -3.50
C GLU A 48 16.91 9.00 -4.25
N LYS A 49 15.90 8.29 -3.71
CA LYS A 49 14.57 8.23 -4.33
C LYS A 49 13.82 9.54 -4.19
N ALA A 50 13.93 10.19 -3.02
CA ALA A 50 13.34 11.51 -2.78
C ALA A 50 13.94 12.56 -3.76
N ALA A 51 15.26 12.56 -3.95
CA ALA A 51 15.94 13.44 -4.92
C ALA A 51 15.41 13.22 -6.36
N ARG A 52 15.28 11.97 -6.79
CA ARG A 52 14.68 11.65 -8.10
C ARG A 52 13.25 12.16 -8.27
N CYS A 53 12.45 12.12 -7.21
CA CYS A 53 11.10 12.67 -7.23
C CYS A 53 11.12 14.20 -7.41
N ILE A 54 12.02 14.90 -6.69
CA ILE A 54 12.20 16.35 -6.78
C ILE A 54 12.65 16.74 -8.19
N GLU A 55 13.61 16.03 -8.78
CA GLU A 55 14.06 16.24 -10.17
C GLU A 55 12.90 16.09 -11.18
N ARG A 56 11.94 15.22 -10.90
CA ARG A 56 10.71 15.06 -11.70
C ARG A 56 9.66 16.15 -11.41
N GLY A 57 9.97 17.12 -10.57
CA GLY A 57 9.07 18.21 -10.18
C GLY A 57 7.92 17.79 -9.30
N LEU A 58 8.11 16.73 -8.50
CA LEU A 58 7.14 16.28 -7.51
C LEU A 58 7.43 16.90 -6.14
N THR A 59 6.39 17.12 -5.34
CA THR A 59 6.53 17.56 -3.95
C THR A 59 6.77 16.35 -3.07
N VAL A 60 7.98 16.20 -2.55
CA VAL A 60 8.35 15.07 -1.69
C VAL A 60 9.16 15.56 -0.49
N LEU A 61 8.81 15.04 0.69
CA LEU A 61 9.54 15.19 1.93
C LEU A 61 10.41 13.93 2.12
N GLN A 62 11.71 14.12 2.33
CA GLN A 62 12.60 13.04 2.73
C GLN A 62 12.50 12.86 4.24
N GLY A 63 12.10 11.67 4.67
CA GLY A 63 11.92 11.39 6.11
C GLY A 63 11.21 10.08 6.39
N ASP A 64 11.04 9.80 7.69
CA ASP A 64 10.26 8.67 8.16
C ASP A 64 8.78 9.08 8.31
N PHE A 65 7.94 8.60 7.40
CA PHE A 65 6.52 8.95 7.42
C PHE A 65 5.82 8.61 8.76
N ARG A 66 6.32 7.66 9.55
CA ARG A 66 5.77 7.32 10.87
C ARG A 66 5.87 8.48 11.88
N GLN A 67 6.83 9.36 11.68
CA GLN A 67 7.00 10.58 12.48
C GLN A 67 6.23 11.73 11.83
N GLU A 68 6.42 11.93 10.53
CA GLU A 68 5.87 13.04 9.77
C GLU A 68 4.33 13.10 9.73
N VAL A 69 3.66 11.92 9.72
CA VAL A 69 2.18 11.89 9.65
C VAL A 69 1.50 12.50 10.87
N ARG A 70 2.17 12.55 12.03
CA ARG A 70 1.62 13.09 13.27
C ARG A 70 1.52 14.62 13.28
N ASP A 71 2.28 15.27 12.42
CA ASP A 71 2.31 16.74 12.33
C ASP A 71 1.19 17.31 11.44
N TYR A 72 0.46 16.44 10.71
CA TYR A 72 -0.63 16.88 9.87
C TYR A 72 -1.96 16.99 10.63
N PRO A 73 -2.74 18.07 10.39
CA PRO A 73 -4.06 18.22 10.98
C PRO A 73 -5.08 17.22 10.41
N GLU A 74 -6.18 17.04 11.14
CA GLU A 74 -7.30 16.19 10.74
C GLU A 74 -7.83 16.55 9.33
N GLY A 75 -8.08 15.53 8.51
CA GLY A 75 -8.68 15.68 7.19
C GLY A 75 -7.86 16.50 6.19
N ARG A 76 -6.56 16.65 6.43
CA ARG A 76 -5.66 17.40 5.55
C ARG A 76 -5.68 16.89 4.10
N PHE A 77 -5.80 15.58 3.93
CA PHE A 77 -5.77 14.91 2.64
C PHE A 77 -7.13 14.28 2.31
N ASP A 78 -7.48 14.28 1.03
CA ASP A 78 -8.67 13.58 0.56
C ASP A 78 -8.40 12.07 0.48
N VAL A 79 -7.15 11.70 0.11
CA VAL A 79 -6.69 10.31 0.08
C VAL A 79 -5.26 10.20 0.61
N VAL A 80 -5.03 9.24 1.51
CA VAL A 80 -3.68 8.81 1.92
C VAL A 80 -3.42 7.43 1.33
N VAL A 81 -2.27 7.23 0.71
CA VAL A 81 -1.86 5.96 0.10
C VAL A 81 -0.71 5.34 0.88
N LEU A 82 -0.83 4.05 1.21
CA LEU A 82 0.21 3.22 1.80
C LEU A 82 0.36 1.95 0.93
N SER A 83 1.18 2.03 -0.11
CA SER A 83 1.34 0.96 -1.09
C SER A 83 2.53 0.06 -0.76
N GLN A 84 2.27 -1.23 -0.53
CA GLN A 84 3.27 -2.28 -0.28
C GLN A 84 4.25 -1.95 0.87
N THR A 85 3.80 -1.22 1.88
CA THR A 85 4.62 -0.77 3.02
C THR A 85 4.10 -1.33 4.34
N LEU A 86 2.80 -1.63 4.44
CA LEU A 86 2.15 -2.06 5.69
C LEU A 86 2.83 -3.26 6.37
N GLN A 87 3.34 -4.23 5.58
CA GLN A 87 4.00 -5.42 6.10
C GLN A 87 5.35 -5.14 6.78
N GLN A 88 5.88 -3.93 6.63
CA GLN A 88 7.15 -3.49 7.21
C GLN A 88 6.94 -2.69 8.52
N ILE A 89 5.68 -2.47 8.91
CA ILE A 89 5.33 -1.59 10.05
C ILE A 89 5.27 -2.40 11.35
N SER A 90 5.96 -1.90 12.38
CA SER A 90 5.97 -2.51 13.72
C SER A 90 4.62 -2.38 14.43
N ASP A 91 3.95 -1.24 14.34
CA ASP A 91 2.60 -1.03 14.86
C ASP A 91 1.63 -0.56 13.77
N PRO A 92 1.03 -1.50 13.02
CA PRO A 92 0.10 -1.16 11.95
C PRO A 92 -1.22 -0.57 12.46
N LYS A 93 -1.60 -0.82 13.72
CA LYS A 93 -2.81 -0.27 14.32
C LYS A 93 -2.68 1.23 14.55
N GLU A 94 -1.62 1.64 15.26
CA GLU A 94 -1.35 3.05 15.55
C GLU A 94 -1.23 3.85 14.25
N LEU A 95 -0.40 3.36 13.33
CA LEU A 95 -0.26 4.01 12.02
C LEU A 95 -1.62 4.17 11.31
N LEU A 96 -2.45 3.12 11.26
CA LEU A 96 -3.71 3.19 10.54
C LEU A 96 -4.68 4.21 11.15
N ILE A 97 -4.66 4.37 12.48
CA ILE A 97 -5.43 5.41 13.20
C ILE A 97 -4.94 6.80 12.77
N ASP A 98 -3.63 7.03 12.75
CA ASP A 98 -3.04 8.31 12.33
C ASP A 98 -3.39 8.60 10.87
N LEU A 99 -3.31 7.62 9.97
CA LEU A 99 -3.67 7.80 8.57
C LEU A 99 -5.16 8.13 8.36
N LEU A 100 -6.06 7.50 9.13
CA LEU A 100 -7.50 7.77 9.11
C LEU A 100 -7.86 9.09 9.80
N TRP A 101 -6.97 9.65 10.59
CA TRP A 101 -7.09 10.99 11.13
C TRP A 101 -6.77 12.06 10.10
N ILE A 102 -5.62 11.94 9.43
CA ILE A 102 -5.15 12.96 8.48
C ILE A 102 -5.82 12.87 7.11
N GLY A 103 -6.37 11.71 6.74
CA GLY A 103 -7.00 11.44 5.45
C GLY A 103 -8.48 11.07 5.57
N LYS A 104 -9.31 11.61 4.67
CA LYS A 104 -10.73 11.21 4.56
C LYS A 104 -10.85 9.74 4.16
N ARG A 105 -9.93 9.28 3.30
CA ARG A 105 -9.82 7.89 2.83
C ARG A 105 -8.37 7.44 2.88
N VAL A 106 -8.17 6.18 3.21
CA VAL A 106 -6.85 5.54 3.20
C VAL A 106 -6.86 4.38 2.23
N ILE A 107 -5.92 4.34 1.29
CA ILE A 107 -5.75 3.19 0.39
C ILE A 107 -4.51 2.42 0.84
N VAL A 108 -4.70 1.14 1.15
CA VAL A 108 -3.61 0.24 1.55
C VAL A 108 -3.48 -0.88 0.53
N SER A 109 -2.25 -1.18 0.11
CA SER A 109 -1.96 -2.40 -0.64
C SER A 109 -0.85 -3.20 0.04
N PHE A 110 -0.93 -4.52 -0.05
CA PHE A 110 0.03 -5.44 0.58
C PHE A 110 0.09 -6.78 -0.16
N PRO A 111 1.26 -7.47 -0.14
CA PRO A 111 1.39 -8.81 -0.65
C PRO A 111 0.56 -9.78 0.21
N ASN A 112 -0.14 -10.70 -0.45
CA ASN A 112 -0.97 -11.70 0.21
C ASN A 112 -0.17 -12.96 0.52
N PHE A 113 0.28 -13.11 1.75
CA PHE A 113 1.03 -14.29 2.21
C PHE A 113 0.22 -15.59 2.16
N ALA A 114 -1.11 -15.52 2.02
CA ALA A 114 -1.98 -16.70 1.91
C ALA A 114 -2.21 -17.18 0.47
N HIS A 115 -1.44 -16.68 -0.51
CA HIS A 115 -1.48 -17.17 -1.89
C HIS A 115 -1.15 -18.67 -1.95
N TRP A 116 -1.79 -19.41 -2.85
CA TRP A 116 -1.65 -20.87 -2.92
C TRP A 116 -0.21 -21.34 -3.09
N SER A 117 0.63 -20.62 -3.84
CA SER A 117 2.04 -21.00 -4.04
C SER A 117 2.85 -20.93 -2.74
N ALA A 118 2.65 -19.89 -1.92
CA ALA A 118 3.30 -19.77 -0.62
C ALA A 118 2.85 -20.93 0.32
N ARG A 119 1.56 -21.27 0.32
CA ARG A 119 1.05 -22.38 1.12
C ARG A 119 1.62 -23.73 0.71
N LEU A 120 1.68 -24.01 -0.60
CA LEU A 120 2.27 -25.26 -1.10
C LEU A 120 3.76 -25.33 -0.81
N GLN A 121 4.48 -24.21 -0.93
CA GLN A 121 5.89 -24.19 -0.59
C GLN A 121 6.12 -24.54 0.89
N ILE A 122 5.39 -23.94 1.82
CA ILE A 122 5.47 -24.28 3.25
C ILE A 122 5.10 -25.76 3.47
N LEU A 123 4.00 -26.21 2.86
CA LEU A 123 3.49 -27.59 3.03
C LEU A 123 4.50 -28.65 2.58
N PHE A 124 5.17 -28.45 1.45
CA PHE A 124 6.06 -29.45 0.87
C PHE A 124 7.51 -29.33 1.30
N THR A 125 7.96 -28.13 1.68
CA THR A 125 9.38 -27.90 2.01
C THR A 125 9.59 -27.63 3.51
N GLY A 126 8.56 -27.22 4.25
CA GLY A 126 8.70 -26.80 5.64
C GLY A 126 9.46 -25.48 5.83
N MET A 127 9.83 -24.80 4.74
CA MET A 127 10.61 -23.55 4.77
C MET A 127 9.74 -22.33 4.58
N ALA A 128 10.24 -21.15 5.01
CA ALA A 128 9.60 -19.86 4.74
C ALA A 128 9.44 -19.67 3.21
N PRO A 129 8.29 -19.18 2.74
CA PRO A 129 8.02 -19.11 1.32
C PRO A 129 8.80 -17.97 0.68
N ILE A 130 9.49 -18.27 -0.41
CA ILE A 130 10.11 -17.28 -1.29
C ILE A 130 9.31 -17.30 -2.59
N THR A 131 8.69 -16.19 -2.89
CA THR A 131 7.87 -16.01 -4.09
C THR A 131 8.24 -14.69 -4.76
N ASP A 132 7.75 -14.48 -5.96
CA ASP A 132 7.95 -13.22 -6.69
C ASP A 132 7.48 -11.97 -5.92
N GLN A 133 6.44 -12.11 -5.09
CA GLN A 133 5.92 -11.03 -4.22
C GLN A 133 6.62 -10.96 -2.86
N LEU A 134 7.32 -12.02 -2.48
CA LEU A 134 8.05 -12.18 -1.24
C LEU A 134 9.47 -12.68 -1.56
N PRO A 135 10.31 -11.86 -2.21
CA PRO A 135 11.57 -12.31 -2.81
C PRO A 135 12.73 -12.46 -1.82
N TYR A 136 12.46 -12.25 -0.54
CA TYR A 136 13.50 -12.21 0.50
C TYR A 136 13.56 -13.51 1.29
N GLU A 137 14.75 -13.85 1.75
CA GLU A 137 14.97 -14.88 2.76
C GLU A 137 14.44 -14.41 4.12
N TRP A 138 14.11 -15.35 5.00
CA TRP A 138 13.54 -15.06 6.30
C TRP A 138 14.45 -14.16 7.18
N TYR A 139 15.76 -14.19 6.98
CA TYR A 139 16.75 -13.45 7.77
C TYR A 139 17.10 -12.06 7.22
N ASN A 140 16.74 -11.73 5.98
CA ASN A 140 17.06 -10.44 5.35
C ASN A 140 15.80 -9.70 4.82
N THR A 141 14.62 -10.20 5.16
CA THR A 141 13.36 -9.61 4.71
C THR A 141 13.04 -8.31 5.46
N PRO A 142 12.59 -7.25 4.76
CA PRO A 142 11.99 -6.09 5.42
C PRO A 142 10.56 -6.38 5.92
N ASN A 143 9.97 -7.51 5.55
CA ASN A 143 8.60 -7.87 5.87
C ASN A 143 8.53 -8.50 7.26
N ILE A 144 8.21 -7.70 8.27
CA ILE A 144 8.07 -8.16 9.67
C ILE A 144 6.66 -8.66 9.99
N ARG A 145 5.69 -8.45 9.10
CA ARG A 145 4.29 -8.87 9.27
C ARG A 145 3.86 -9.81 8.16
N VAL A 146 3.34 -10.97 8.54
CA VAL A 146 2.69 -11.92 7.64
C VAL A 146 1.22 -11.53 7.51
N ILE A 147 0.82 -10.94 6.39
CA ILE A 147 -0.52 -10.39 6.20
C ILE A 147 -1.22 -11.19 5.09
N SER A 148 -2.42 -11.68 5.36
CA SER A 148 -3.33 -12.18 4.32
C SER A 148 -4.52 -11.23 4.14
N ILE A 149 -5.19 -11.32 2.99
CA ILE A 149 -6.43 -10.55 2.74
C ILE A 149 -7.47 -10.83 3.83
N LYS A 150 -7.56 -12.09 4.29
CA LYS A 150 -8.52 -12.50 5.33
C LYS A 150 -8.14 -11.92 6.70
N ASP A 151 -6.86 -11.93 7.05
CA ASP A 151 -6.38 -11.39 8.34
C ASP A 151 -6.55 -9.88 8.39
N PHE A 152 -6.21 -9.17 7.31
CA PHE A 152 -6.38 -7.73 7.27
C PHE A 152 -7.86 -7.32 7.39
N LYS A 153 -8.78 -8.03 6.73
CA LYS A 153 -10.24 -7.81 6.89
C LYS A 153 -10.71 -8.08 8.32
N ARG A 154 -10.16 -9.10 8.99
CA ARG A 154 -10.44 -9.36 10.40
C ARG A 154 -9.93 -8.23 11.29
N PHE A 155 -8.72 -7.77 11.04
CA PHE A 155 -8.12 -6.64 11.74
C PHE A 155 -8.99 -5.39 11.62
N LEU A 156 -9.39 -4.99 10.41
CA LEU A 156 -10.24 -3.83 10.18
C LEU A 156 -11.57 -3.90 10.97
N ARG A 157 -12.22 -5.08 10.99
CA ARG A 157 -13.46 -5.27 11.77
C ARG A 157 -13.24 -5.11 13.27
N LEU A 158 -12.13 -5.61 13.81
CA LEU A 158 -11.80 -5.50 15.24
C LEU A 158 -11.61 -4.04 15.68
N PHE A 159 -11.15 -3.18 14.79
CA PHE A 159 -10.90 -1.77 15.08
C PHE A 159 -11.97 -0.81 14.51
N GLY A 160 -13.10 -1.35 14.06
CA GLY A 160 -14.23 -0.53 13.58
C GLY A 160 -13.90 0.29 12.33
N VAL A 161 -12.97 -0.17 11.49
CA VAL A 161 -12.62 0.51 10.25
C VAL A 161 -13.46 -0.03 9.09
N ARG A 162 -14.11 0.86 8.34
CA ARG A 162 -14.94 0.49 7.19
C ARG A 162 -14.12 0.33 5.93
N THR A 163 -14.31 -0.78 5.24
CA THR A 163 -13.78 -0.97 3.88
C THR A 163 -14.80 -0.45 2.86
N VAL A 164 -14.42 0.56 2.08
CA VAL A 164 -15.25 1.18 1.03
C VAL A 164 -15.10 0.45 -0.30
N ARG A 165 -13.87 0.10 -0.65
CA ARG A 165 -13.54 -0.66 -1.87
C ARG A 165 -12.52 -1.74 -1.55
N GLU A 166 -12.62 -2.88 -2.21
CA GLU A 166 -11.68 -3.99 -2.09
C GLU A 166 -11.40 -4.55 -3.48
N MET A 167 -10.13 -4.69 -3.81
CA MET A 167 -9.70 -5.40 -5.00
C MET A 167 -8.59 -6.37 -4.65
N ALA A 168 -8.66 -7.56 -5.22
CA ALA A 168 -7.63 -8.58 -5.15
C ALA A 168 -7.08 -8.79 -6.55
N ILE A 169 -5.77 -8.78 -6.70
CA ILE A 169 -5.11 -8.83 -8.01
C ILE A 169 -4.04 -9.90 -8.07
N ASN A 170 -3.81 -10.41 -9.27
CA ASN A 170 -2.62 -11.17 -9.63
C ASN A 170 -1.74 -10.31 -10.54
N THR A 171 -0.51 -10.09 -10.11
CA THR A 171 0.52 -9.43 -10.89
C THR A 171 1.88 -9.90 -10.38
N HIS A 172 2.90 -9.90 -11.24
CA HIS A 172 4.27 -10.07 -10.81
C HIS A 172 4.81 -8.79 -10.15
N HIS A 173 5.87 -8.93 -9.38
CA HIS A 173 6.52 -7.79 -8.75
C HIS A 173 7.06 -6.85 -9.82
N HIS A 174 6.71 -5.57 -9.75
CA HIS A 174 7.03 -4.53 -10.74
C HIS A 174 6.34 -4.59 -12.11
N ASP A 175 5.48 -5.58 -12.37
CA ASP A 175 4.77 -5.65 -13.64
C ASP A 175 3.71 -4.54 -13.80
N TYR A 176 3.56 -4.07 -15.04
CA TYR A 176 2.50 -3.14 -15.44
C TYR A 176 1.23 -3.85 -15.91
N LYS A 177 1.26 -5.19 -16.03
CA LYS A 177 0.12 -6.04 -16.37
C LYS A 177 -0.30 -6.87 -15.17
N GLY A 178 -1.60 -7.11 -15.06
CA GLY A 178 -2.15 -7.94 -14.02
C GLY A 178 -3.61 -8.30 -14.30
N THR A 179 -4.19 -9.13 -13.45
CA THR A 179 -5.58 -9.56 -13.55
C THR A 179 -6.31 -9.38 -12.23
N ILE A 180 -7.61 -9.07 -12.31
CA ILE A 180 -8.48 -8.95 -11.13
C ILE A 180 -8.95 -10.33 -10.72
N VAL A 181 -8.75 -10.69 -9.45
CA VAL A 181 -9.21 -11.95 -8.86
C VAL A 181 -10.57 -11.75 -8.20
N ARG A 182 -11.61 -12.34 -8.79
CA ARG A 182 -13.00 -12.18 -8.30
C ARG A 182 -13.41 -13.23 -7.28
N SER A 183 -12.93 -14.47 -7.40
CA SER A 183 -13.27 -15.60 -6.54
C SER A 183 -12.06 -16.17 -5.80
N PHE A 184 -12.28 -16.74 -4.61
CA PHE A 184 -11.21 -17.31 -3.77
C PHE A 184 -10.02 -16.34 -3.58
N LYS A 185 -10.31 -15.05 -3.39
CA LYS A 185 -9.34 -13.95 -3.34
C LYS A 185 -8.14 -14.26 -2.44
N ASN A 186 -8.40 -14.75 -1.21
CA ASN A 186 -7.34 -15.06 -0.24
C ASN A 186 -6.40 -16.21 -0.66
N LEU A 187 -6.84 -17.07 -1.59
CA LEU A 187 -6.06 -18.20 -2.10
C LEU A 187 -5.34 -17.85 -3.40
N ARG A 188 -6.00 -17.09 -4.28
CA ARG A 188 -5.57 -16.91 -5.67
C ARG A 188 -4.93 -15.57 -5.97
N ALA A 189 -5.13 -14.56 -5.12
CA ALA A 189 -4.55 -13.24 -5.34
C ALA A 189 -3.14 -13.10 -4.76
N THR A 190 -2.28 -12.42 -5.49
CA THR A 190 -0.91 -12.08 -5.04
C THR A 190 -0.88 -10.82 -4.21
N TYR A 191 -1.80 -9.86 -4.45
CA TYR A 191 -1.94 -8.63 -3.66
C TYR A 191 -3.39 -8.35 -3.27
N GLY A 192 -3.57 -7.76 -2.10
CA GLY A 192 -4.80 -7.12 -1.66
C GLY A 192 -4.67 -5.60 -1.72
N ILE A 193 -5.74 -4.92 -2.20
CA ILE A 193 -5.84 -3.45 -2.22
C ILE A 193 -7.17 -3.10 -1.57
N MET A 194 -7.16 -2.22 -0.56
CA MET A 194 -8.38 -1.81 0.14
C MET A 194 -8.40 -0.29 0.34
N MET A 195 -9.56 0.30 0.09
CA MET A 195 -9.86 1.69 0.45
C MET A 195 -10.68 1.70 1.72
N LEU A 196 -10.23 2.46 2.69
CA LEU A 196 -10.72 2.49 4.04
C LEU A 196 -11.26 3.88 4.38
N GLU A 197 -12.28 3.91 5.25
CA GLU A 197 -12.80 5.12 5.87
C GLU A 197 -13.00 4.89 7.37
N ARG A 198 -12.92 5.97 8.14
CA ARG A 198 -13.30 5.96 9.55
C ARG A 198 -14.81 5.74 9.66
N VAL A 199 -15.24 4.91 10.59
CA VAL A 199 -16.66 4.85 10.96
C VAL A 199 -16.94 6.07 11.85
N THR A 200 -17.75 6.99 11.36
CA THR A 200 -18.25 8.14 12.11
C THR A 200 -19.26 7.70 13.15
#